data_28bb9f2546c0b6675fd9eeba94343f75
#
_entry.id   28bb9f2546c0b6675fd9eeba94343f75
#
_cell.length_a   1.000
_cell.length_b   1.000
_cell.length_c   1.000
_cell.angle_alpha   90.00
_cell.angle_beta   90.00
_cell.angle_gamma   90.00
#
_symmetry.space_group_name_H-M   'P 1'
#
loop_
_entity.id
_entity.type
_entity.pdbx_description
1 polymer ?
#
loop_
_entity_poly.entity_id
_entity_poly.type
_entity_poly.pdbx_seq_one_letter_code
_entity_poly.pdbx_strand_id
1 'polypeptide(L)'
;MVKKISTIIIIFLLFTSTIVFAGDIPESIMEGKQKALFIGKITAINTDTFSIIPSTILMGSILQSEIEIKKFDKYYGADNKPKTGDVIVAVLLEDNKIDDIWVFKCTTEDYKTLKLDTENSEKYDMVGRYQQYINDGKYFEAQKKIDERKKAAINPTDVSVESKETVQNNKTQSYLNNNQFVVTLLLIVTVIVVFIIG
;
A
#
# COMPACT_ATOMS: atom_id res chain seq x y z
N MET A 1 -45.89 9.51 7.73
CA MET A 1 -44.90 9.49 6.64
C MET A 1 -43.51 9.82 7.10
N VAL A 2 -43.25 10.92 7.82
CA VAL A 2 -41.95 11.39 8.31
C VAL A 2 -41.16 10.33 9.07
N LYS A 3 -41.77 9.53 9.96
CA LYS A 3 -41.08 8.48 10.73
C LYS A 3 -40.45 7.38 9.85
N LYS A 4 -41.08 7.00 8.74
CA LYS A 4 -40.55 5.97 7.82
C LYS A 4 -39.36 6.49 7.01
N ILE A 5 -39.40 7.76 6.63
CA ILE A 5 -38.29 8.42 5.91
C ILE A 5 -37.06 8.53 6.82
N SER A 6 -37.27 8.91 8.09
CA SER A 6 -36.15 8.99 9.07
C SER A 6 -35.45 7.66 9.29
N THR A 7 -36.20 6.56 9.34
CA THR A 7 -35.61 5.21 9.50
C THR A 7 -34.79 4.81 8.29
N ILE A 8 -35.22 5.12 7.08
CA ILE A 8 -34.47 4.81 5.84
C ILE A 8 -33.17 5.61 5.78
N ILE A 9 -33.19 6.89 6.17
CA ILE A 9 -31.99 7.74 6.21
C ILE A 9 -30.96 7.21 7.22
N ILE A 10 -31.41 6.75 8.40
CA ILE A 10 -30.50 6.18 9.42
C ILE A 10 -29.88 4.88 8.91
N ILE A 11 -30.64 4.00 8.27
CA ILE A 11 -30.11 2.77 7.68
C ILE A 11 -29.09 3.10 6.58
N PHE A 12 -29.37 4.08 5.73
CA PHE A 12 -28.44 4.50 4.67
C PHE A 12 -27.14 5.08 5.23
N LEU A 13 -27.19 5.88 6.29
CA LEU A 13 -26.01 6.40 6.98
C LEU A 13 -25.14 5.29 7.61
N LEU A 14 -25.73 4.20 8.09
CA LEU A 14 -25.00 3.05 8.63
C LEU A 14 -24.25 2.25 7.55
N PHE A 15 -24.73 2.26 6.30
CA PHE A 15 -24.06 1.59 5.19
C PHE A 15 -22.96 2.42 4.51
N THR A 16 -22.90 3.74 4.75
CA THR A 16 -21.87 4.61 4.14
C THR A 16 -20.58 4.70 4.96
N SER A 17 -20.53 4.08 6.13
CA SER A 17 -19.37 4.19 7.04
C SER A 17 -18.29 3.12 6.85
N THR A 18 -18.25 2.43 5.71
CA THR A 18 -17.04 1.65 5.38
C THR A 18 -15.97 2.61 4.86
N ILE A 19 -15.22 3.22 5.76
CA ILE A 19 -13.95 3.83 5.42
C ILE A 19 -13.02 2.68 5.04
N VAL A 20 -12.97 2.37 3.76
CA VAL A 20 -11.92 1.51 3.23
C VAL A 20 -10.64 2.35 3.29
N PHE A 21 -9.78 2.07 4.25
CA PHE A 21 -8.40 2.56 4.26
C PHE A 21 -7.65 1.86 3.12
N ALA A 22 -7.82 2.36 1.89
CA ALA A 22 -7.19 1.79 0.70
C ALA A 22 -5.66 1.98 0.69
N GLY A 23 -5.09 2.79 1.60
CA GLY A 23 -3.65 3.06 1.69
C GLY A 23 -2.86 2.12 2.61
N ASP A 24 -3.51 1.18 3.27
CA ASP A 24 -2.93 0.38 4.36
C ASP A 24 -2.58 -1.05 3.94
N ILE A 25 -2.82 -1.41 2.69
CA ILE A 25 -2.59 -2.77 2.19
C ILE A 25 -1.18 -2.82 1.60
N PRO A 26 -0.34 -3.82 1.96
CA PRO A 26 1.01 -3.95 1.41
C PRO A 26 1.08 -3.87 -0.11
N GLU A 27 0.09 -4.41 -0.81
CA GLU A 27 0.02 -4.38 -2.28
C GLU A 27 -0.08 -2.97 -2.86
N SER A 28 -0.67 -2.01 -2.14
CA SER A 28 -0.89 -0.64 -2.65
C SER A 28 0.37 0.24 -2.61
N ILE A 29 1.38 -0.15 -1.85
CA ILE A 29 2.60 0.65 -1.68
C ILE A 29 3.41 0.78 -2.99
N MET A 30 3.17 -0.13 -3.94
CA MET A 30 3.85 -0.16 -5.25
C MET A 30 2.95 0.32 -6.39
N GLU A 31 1.84 0.99 -6.07
CA GLU A 31 0.93 1.58 -7.05
C GLU A 31 1.40 2.99 -7.45
N GLY A 32 2.12 3.11 -8.57
CA GLY A 32 2.55 4.39 -9.10
C GLY A 32 4.03 4.43 -9.48
N LYS A 33 4.77 5.42 -8.98
CA LYS A 33 6.18 5.64 -9.34
C LYS A 33 7.18 4.96 -8.39
N GLN A 34 6.70 4.10 -7.52
CA GLN A 34 7.53 3.36 -6.59
C GLN A 34 8.33 2.29 -7.34
N LYS A 35 9.64 2.26 -7.09
CA LYS A 35 10.58 1.30 -7.67
C LYS A 35 10.85 0.13 -6.73
N ALA A 36 11.01 0.42 -5.45
CA ALA A 36 11.23 -0.59 -4.41
C ALA A 36 10.85 -0.08 -3.01
N LEU A 37 10.45 -1.02 -2.15
CA LEU A 37 10.48 -0.87 -0.70
C LEU A 37 11.64 -1.70 -0.17
N PHE A 38 12.54 -1.11 0.61
CA PHE A 38 13.77 -1.76 1.02
C PHE A 38 14.20 -1.36 2.43
N ILE A 39 15.04 -2.20 3.03
CA ILE A 39 15.85 -1.90 4.21
C ILE A 39 17.27 -1.67 3.72
N GLY A 40 17.96 -0.65 4.25
CA GLY A 40 19.32 -0.37 3.88
C GLY A 40 20.03 0.54 4.88
N LYS A 41 21.34 0.67 4.72
CA LYS A 41 22.19 1.48 5.59
C LYS A 41 22.78 2.66 4.85
N ILE A 42 22.70 3.85 5.42
CA ILE A 42 23.36 5.04 4.91
C ILE A 42 24.87 4.89 5.12
N THR A 43 25.65 4.81 4.05
CA THR A 43 27.11 4.63 4.08
C THR A 43 27.86 5.94 3.96
N ALA A 44 27.31 6.90 3.20
CA ALA A 44 27.92 8.22 3.04
C ALA A 44 26.86 9.32 2.86
N ILE A 45 27.26 10.52 3.21
CA ILE A 45 26.50 11.76 3.01
C ILE A 45 27.34 12.67 2.11
N ASN A 46 26.95 12.76 0.85
CA ASN A 46 27.58 13.61 -0.16
C ASN A 46 26.96 15.03 -0.14
N THR A 47 27.30 15.90 -1.07
CA THR A 47 26.73 17.26 -1.14
C THR A 47 25.21 17.25 -1.32
N ASP A 48 24.71 16.47 -2.29
CA ASP A 48 23.29 16.48 -2.67
C ASP A 48 22.64 15.09 -2.56
N THR A 49 23.41 14.06 -2.20
CA THR A 49 22.96 12.67 -2.17
C THR A 49 23.34 11.96 -0.89
N PHE A 50 22.65 10.85 -0.63
CA PHE A 50 23.08 9.79 0.28
C PHE A 50 23.50 8.58 -0.54
N SER A 51 24.62 7.95 -0.13
CA SER A 51 24.94 6.58 -0.57
C SER A 51 24.32 5.59 0.40
N ILE A 52 23.61 4.58 -0.12
CA ILE A 52 22.93 3.57 0.68
C ILE A 52 23.24 2.18 0.14
N ILE A 53 23.58 1.27 1.03
CA ILE A 53 23.68 -0.15 0.73
C ILE A 53 22.36 -0.81 1.13
N PRO A 54 21.53 -1.26 0.15
CA PRO A 54 20.33 -2.05 0.44
C PRO A 54 20.72 -3.41 1.02
N SER A 55 20.13 -3.80 2.14
CA SER A 55 20.35 -5.12 2.77
C SER A 55 19.19 -6.08 2.51
N THR A 56 17.97 -5.58 2.39
CA THR A 56 16.78 -6.39 2.14
C THR A 56 15.81 -5.64 1.23
N ILE A 57 15.42 -6.25 0.13
CA ILE A 57 14.37 -5.73 -0.75
C ILE A 57 13.06 -6.40 -0.35
N LEU A 58 12.15 -5.62 0.21
CA LEU A 58 10.83 -6.10 0.65
C LEU A 58 9.84 -6.18 -0.50
N MET A 59 9.87 -5.21 -1.42
CA MET A 59 9.07 -5.18 -2.65
C MET A 59 9.84 -4.49 -3.78
N GLY A 60 9.47 -4.77 -5.03
CA GLY A 60 10.10 -4.17 -6.21
C GLY A 60 11.50 -4.74 -6.47
N SER A 61 12.38 -3.91 -7.02
CA SER A 61 13.75 -4.34 -7.32
C SER A 61 14.78 -3.20 -7.25
N ILE A 62 15.95 -3.52 -6.71
CA ILE A 62 17.15 -2.71 -6.76
C ILE A 62 18.28 -3.65 -7.22
N LEU A 63 18.91 -3.36 -8.36
CA LEU A 63 19.92 -4.22 -8.96
C LEU A 63 21.35 -3.87 -8.50
N GLN A 64 21.53 -2.65 -8.03
CA GLN A 64 22.83 -2.15 -7.58
C GLN A 64 23.08 -2.57 -6.14
N SER A 65 24.33 -2.91 -5.82
CA SER A 65 24.76 -3.20 -4.45
C SER A 65 24.84 -1.94 -3.57
N GLU A 66 24.99 -0.77 -4.19
CA GLU A 66 24.95 0.54 -3.56
C GLU A 66 24.16 1.49 -4.47
N ILE A 67 23.30 2.30 -3.89
CA ILE A 67 22.48 3.29 -4.60
C ILE A 67 22.78 4.68 -4.10
N GLU A 68 22.77 5.66 -5.02
CA GLU A 68 22.76 7.07 -4.69
C GLU A 68 21.35 7.61 -4.82
N ILE A 69 20.87 8.24 -3.75
CA ILE A 69 19.55 8.87 -3.70
C ILE A 69 19.67 10.34 -3.36
N LYS A 70 18.73 11.14 -3.82
CA LYS A 70 18.64 12.55 -3.42
C LYS A 70 18.41 12.65 -1.92
N LYS A 71 19.00 13.65 -1.28
CA LYS A 71 18.83 13.88 0.15
C LYS A 71 17.35 14.10 0.51
N PHE A 72 16.99 13.54 1.63
CA PHE A 72 15.77 13.86 2.37
C PHE A 72 16.17 14.53 3.70
N ASP A 73 15.32 15.38 4.23
CA ASP A 73 15.66 16.24 5.36
C ASP A 73 15.49 15.56 6.71
N LYS A 74 14.51 14.69 6.84
CA LYS A 74 14.16 14.00 8.09
C LYS A 74 13.45 12.68 7.85
N TYR A 75 13.43 11.84 8.86
CA TYR A 75 12.62 10.62 8.87
C TYR A 75 11.15 10.91 9.13
N TYR A 76 10.27 10.05 8.64
CA TYR A 76 8.84 10.17 8.92
C TYR A 76 8.56 9.98 10.41
N GLY A 77 7.84 10.90 10.99
CA GLY A 77 7.47 10.87 12.41
C GLY A 77 8.62 11.14 13.40
N ALA A 78 9.78 11.64 12.92
CA ALA A 78 10.91 12.02 13.76
C ALA A 78 11.60 13.29 13.24
N ASP A 79 12.10 14.12 14.14
CA ASP A 79 12.83 15.35 13.80
C ASP A 79 14.34 15.10 13.60
N ASN A 80 14.77 13.84 13.67
CA ASN A 80 16.16 13.45 13.51
C ASN A 80 16.62 13.61 12.06
N LYS A 81 17.77 14.26 11.88
CA LYS A 81 18.45 14.33 10.58
C LYS A 81 19.16 13.02 10.27
N PRO A 82 19.14 12.58 8.99
CA PRO A 82 19.89 11.40 8.56
C PRO A 82 21.38 11.49 8.84
N LYS A 83 21.97 10.36 9.26
CA LYS A 83 23.41 10.25 9.57
C LYS A 83 23.99 9.01 8.91
N THR A 84 25.28 9.06 8.63
CA THR A 84 26.05 7.87 8.24
C THR A 84 25.94 6.80 9.32
N GLY A 85 25.65 5.59 8.92
CA GLY A 85 25.42 4.45 9.81
C GLY A 85 23.97 4.21 10.17
N ASP A 86 23.07 5.16 9.91
CA ASP A 86 21.62 4.95 10.14
C ASP A 86 21.11 3.83 9.24
N VAL A 87 20.30 2.95 9.82
CA VAL A 87 19.54 1.94 9.11
C VAL A 87 18.15 2.48 8.84
N ILE A 88 17.67 2.31 7.62
CA ILE A 88 16.39 2.85 7.18
C ILE A 88 15.50 1.79 6.53
N VAL A 89 14.20 1.97 6.65
CA VAL A 89 13.18 1.39 5.77
C VAL A 89 12.65 2.51 4.90
N ALA A 90 12.69 2.35 3.58
CA ALA A 90 12.30 3.42 2.68
C ALA A 90 11.67 2.92 1.38
N VAL A 91 10.80 3.74 0.80
CA VAL A 91 10.29 3.57 -0.57
C VAL A 91 11.15 4.40 -1.52
N LEU A 92 11.80 3.72 -2.46
CA LEU A 92 12.55 4.32 -3.55
C LEU A 92 11.62 4.62 -4.72
N LEU A 93 11.67 5.84 -5.23
CA LEU A 93 10.95 6.28 -6.43
C LEU A 93 11.83 6.14 -7.69
N GLU A 94 11.22 6.19 -8.88
CA GLU A 94 11.91 6.04 -10.16
C GLU A 94 12.98 7.12 -10.42
N ASP A 95 12.85 8.32 -9.85
CA ASP A 95 13.78 9.44 -10.01
C ASP A 95 14.92 9.48 -8.97
N ASN A 96 15.17 8.34 -8.31
CA ASN A 96 16.15 8.19 -7.23
C ASN A 96 15.91 9.12 -6.03
N LYS A 97 14.66 9.36 -5.74
CA LYS A 97 14.22 9.98 -4.49
C LYS A 97 13.64 8.94 -3.55
N ILE A 98 13.64 9.27 -2.29
CA ILE A 98 12.85 8.56 -1.29
C ILE A 98 11.48 9.25 -1.19
N ASP A 99 10.45 8.46 -0.98
CA ASP A 99 9.12 8.96 -0.65
C ASP A 99 9.13 9.54 0.77
N ASP A 100 8.85 10.84 0.91
CA ASP A 100 8.94 11.56 2.18
C ASP A 100 8.02 11.00 3.28
N ILE A 101 6.94 10.33 2.91
CA ILE A 101 6.02 9.68 3.86
C ILE A 101 6.38 8.22 4.13
N TRP A 102 7.39 7.69 3.42
CA TRP A 102 7.85 6.32 3.53
C TRP A 102 9.36 6.23 3.70
N VAL A 103 9.90 6.96 4.67
CA VAL A 103 11.30 6.86 5.11
C VAL A 103 11.36 6.85 6.63
N PHE A 104 11.67 5.69 7.19
CA PHE A 104 11.76 5.48 8.62
C PHE A 104 13.19 5.13 9.01
N LYS A 105 13.68 5.70 10.11
CA LYS A 105 14.86 5.15 10.78
C LYS A 105 14.44 3.86 11.50
N CYS A 106 15.30 2.85 11.51
CA CYS A 106 15.03 1.61 12.22
C CYS A 106 16.24 1.12 13.02
N THR A 107 15.98 0.18 13.93
CA THR A 107 16.97 -0.27 14.92
C THR A 107 17.96 -1.29 14.37
N THR A 108 17.61 -2.03 13.31
CA THR A 108 18.42 -3.12 12.75
C THR A 108 18.03 -3.38 11.28
N GLU A 109 18.93 -4.06 10.55
CA GLU A 109 18.67 -4.50 9.17
C GLU A 109 17.87 -5.81 9.08
N ASP A 110 17.71 -6.54 10.18
CA ASP A 110 16.89 -7.74 10.23
C ASP A 110 15.39 -7.39 10.26
N TYR A 111 14.70 -7.62 9.15
CA TYR A 111 13.28 -7.27 9.01
C TYR A 111 12.37 -7.91 10.07
N LYS A 112 12.75 -9.08 10.63
CA LYS A 112 11.92 -9.79 11.62
C LYS A 112 11.91 -9.12 12.99
N THR A 113 12.97 -8.39 13.31
CA THR A 113 13.19 -7.82 14.65
C THR A 113 13.32 -6.31 14.66
N LEU A 114 13.35 -5.66 13.50
CA LEU A 114 13.46 -4.22 13.42
C LEU A 114 12.30 -3.52 14.13
N LYS A 115 12.62 -2.35 14.68
CA LYS A 115 11.62 -1.40 15.17
C LYS A 115 11.79 -0.08 14.42
N LEU A 116 10.67 0.49 14.00
CA LEU A 116 10.64 1.82 13.39
C LEU A 116 10.81 2.85 14.52
N ASP A 117 11.82 3.71 14.38
CA ASP A 117 12.15 4.74 15.34
C ASP A 117 11.34 6.01 15.04
N THR A 118 10.25 6.20 15.76
CA THR A 118 9.36 7.36 15.64
C THR A 118 9.11 7.97 17.01
N GLU A 119 9.20 9.29 17.11
CA GLU A 119 9.04 10.05 18.37
C GLU A 119 7.61 10.02 18.91
N ASN A 120 6.62 9.65 18.08
CA ASN A 120 5.21 9.68 18.41
C ASN A 120 4.50 8.40 17.94
N SER A 121 5.02 7.23 18.31
CA SER A 121 4.44 5.93 17.90
C SER A 121 2.97 5.78 18.34
N GLU A 122 2.57 6.36 19.47
CA GLU A 122 1.19 6.34 19.95
C GLU A 122 0.23 7.22 19.11
N LYS A 123 0.75 8.27 18.47
CA LYS A 123 -0.05 9.17 17.62
C LYS A 123 -0.28 8.59 16.21
N TYR A 124 0.53 7.65 15.79
CA TYR A 124 0.51 7.08 14.45
C TYR A 124 0.31 5.56 14.50
N ASP A 125 -0.92 5.14 14.81
CA ASP A 125 -1.32 3.72 14.76
C ASP A 125 -0.93 3.01 13.44
N MET A 126 -0.88 3.76 12.35
CA MET A 126 -0.37 3.36 11.05
C MET A 126 1.06 2.80 11.10
N VAL A 127 1.98 3.45 11.86
CA VAL A 127 3.39 3.04 11.93
C VAL A 127 3.53 1.67 12.59
N GLY A 128 2.72 1.40 13.63
CA GLY A 128 2.66 0.10 14.27
C GLY A 128 2.25 -1.01 13.30
N ARG A 129 1.25 -0.75 12.43
CA ARG A 129 0.84 -1.70 11.39
C ARG A 129 1.92 -1.91 10.33
N TYR A 130 2.60 -0.84 9.89
CA TYR A 130 3.71 -0.96 8.94
C TYR A 130 4.84 -1.79 9.52
N GLN A 131 5.22 -1.55 10.77
CA GLN A 131 6.20 -2.37 11.46
C GLN A 131 5.78 -3.83 11.51
N GLN A 132 4.54 -4.11 11.88
CA GLN A 132 4.02 -5.46 11.92
C GLN A 132 4.08 -6.13 10.53
N TYR A 133 3.65 -5.44 9.47
CA TYR A 133 3.71 -5.98 8.10
C TYR A 133 5.14 -6.30 7.66
N ILE A 134 6.12 -5.46 8.04
CA ILE A 134 7.53 -5.72 7.77
C ILE A 134 7.98 -6.98 8.54
N ASN A 135 7.77 -7.01 9.85
CA ASN A 135 8.21 -8.10 10.71
C ASN A 135 7.56 -9.45 10.35
N ASP A 136 6.30 -9.43 9.95
CA ASP A 136 5.55 -10.62 9.50
C ASP A 136 5.86 -11.02 8.04
N GLY A 137 6.66 -10.26 7.31
CA GLY A 137 7.01 -10.54 5.92
C GLY A 137 5.87 -10.32 4.91
N LYS A 138 4.85 -9.53 5.26
CA LYS A 138 3.66 -9.30 4.43
C LYS A 138 3.98 -8.62 3.10
N TYR A 139 5.01 -7.81 3.05
CA TYR A 139 5.48 -7.18 1.81
C TYR A 139 6.06 -8.18 0.81
N PHE A 140 6.76 -9.23 1.27
CA PHE A 140 7.21 -10.31 0.38
C PHE A 140 6.01 -11.11 -0.19
N GLU A 141 5.01 -11.39 0.65
CA GLU A 141 3.77 -12.06 0.19
C GLU A 141 3.03 -11.20 -0.85
N ALA A 142 2.95 -9.88 -0.64
CA ALA A 142 2.34 -8.96 -1.57
C ALA A 142 3.10 -8.90 -2.90
N GLN A 143 4.44 -8.83 -2.88
CA GLN A 143 5.26 -8.88 -4.09
C GLN A 143 5.02 -10.16 -4.88
N LYS A 144 4.99 -11.31 -4.21
CA LYS A 144 4.72 -12.60 -4.86
C LYS A 144 3.37 -12.60 -5.58
N LYS A 145 2.31 -12.07 -4.96
CA LYS A 145 0.99 -11.96 -5.59
C LYS A 145 0.99 -11.03 -6.81
N ILE A 146 1.75 -9.93 -6.76
CA ILE A 146 1.92 -9.02 -7.90
C ILE A 146 2.61 -9.75 -9.06
N ASP A 147 3.66 -10.50 -8.77
CA ASP A 147 4.42 -11.24 -9.79
C ASP A 147 3.58 -12.37 -10.42
N GLU A 148 2.80 -13.08 -9.62
CA GLU A 148 1.86 -14.11 -10.10
C GLU A 148 0.80 -13.50 -11.03
N ARG A 149 0.21 -12.35 -10.67
CA ARG A 149 -0.73 -11.62 -11.53
C ARG A 149 -0.10 -11.18 -12.84
N LYS A 150 1.14 -10.68 -12.82
CA LYS A 150 1.89 -10.30 -14.03
C LYS A 150 2.15 -11.50 -14.94
N LYS A 151 2.55 -12.64 -14.38
CA LYS A 151 2.77 -13.88 -15.13
C LYS A 151 1.48 -14.38 -15.78
N ALA A 152 0.36 -14.38 -15.06
CA ALA A 152 -0.94 -14.77 -15.59
C ALA A 152 -1.42 -13.85 -16.73
N ALA A 153 -1.10 -12.56 -16.67
CA ALA A 153 -1.44 -11.60 -17.71
C ALA A 153 -0.61 -11.79 -18.99
N ILE A 154 0.63 -12.28 -18.89
CA ILE A 154 1.53 -12.52 -20.02
C ILE A 154 1.21 -13.84 -20.74
N ASN A 155 0.75 -14.87 -20.00
CA ASN A 155 0.44 -16.19 -20.52
C ASN A 155 -1.06 -16.54 -20.33
N PRO A 156 -1.98 -15.93 -21.08
CA PRO A 156 -3.41 -16.23 -20.94
C PRO A 156 -3.81 -17.63 -21.48
N THR A 157 -2.87 -18.40 -22.06
CA THR A 157 -3.19 -19.64 -22.80
C THR A 157 -2.98 -20.94 -22.00
N ASP A 158 -2.34 -20.92 -20.83
CA ASP A 158 -1.99 -22.13 -20.07
C ASP A 158 -2.90 -22.44 -18.87
N VAL A 159 -4.14 -21.92 -18.86
CA VAL A 159 -5.15 -22.35 -17.90
C VAL A 159 -6.31 -23.04 -18.62
N SER A 160 -6.02 -24.19 -19.24
CA SER A 160 -7.07 -25.14 -19.60
C SER A 160 -6.56 -26.57 -19.45
N VAL A 161 -7.29 -27.29 -18.63
CA VAL A 161 -7.42 -28.72 -18.42
C VAL A 161 -7.00 -29.15 -17.01
N GLU A 162 -7.89 -29.05 -16.06
CA GLU A 162 -8.53 -30.18 -15.35
C GLU A 162 -9.43 -29.68 -14.20
N SER A 163 -10.69 -29.64 -14.46
CA SER A 163 -11.79 -30.15 -13.64
C SER A 163 -13.12 -29.69 -14.23
N LYS A 164 -13.77 -30.63 -14.93
CA LYS A 164 -15.21 -30.55 -15.16
C LYS A 164 -15.89 -30.76 -13.82
N GLU A 165 -16.56 -29.73 -13.33
CA GLU A 165 -17.96 -29.82 -12.83
C GLU A 165 -18.39 -28.45 -12.32
N THR A 166 -19.47 -27.96 -12.98
CA THR A 166 -20.48 -27.07 -12.45
C THR A 166 -20.03 -25.75 -11.81
N VAL A 167 -19.90 -24.67 -12.61
CA VAL A 167 -20.47 -23.36 -12.25
C VAL A 167 -20.62 -22.51 -13.53
N GLN A 168 -21.80 -22.44 -14.06
CA GLN A 168 -22.26 -21.33 -14.87
C GLN A 168 -22.33 -20.07 -14.00
N ASN A 169 -21.91 -18.96 -14.58
CA ASN A 169 -22.03 -17.59 -14.06
C ASN A 169 -21.02 -17.14 -13.00
N ASN A 170 -19.79 -16.76 -13.43
CA ASN A 170 -19.06 -15.67 -12.78
C ASN A 170 -17.95 -15.10 -13.68
N LYS A 171 -18.31 -14.69 -14.88
CA LYS A 171 -17.40 -13.98 -15.81
C LYS A 171 -17.87 -12.55 -16.06
N THR A 172 -18.07 -11.74 -15.01
CA THR A 172 -18.25 -10.28 -15.18
C THR A 172 -18.06 -9.50 -13.86
N GLN A 173 -17.15 -9.89 -12.99
CA GLN A 173 -17.01 -9.19 -11.69
C GLN A 173 -15.57 -8.89 -11.29
N SER A 174 -14.72 -8.42 -12.20
CA SER A 174 -13.39 -8.05 -11.74
C SER A 174 -12.87 -6.66 -12.15
N TYR A 175 -13.65 -5.82 -12.79
CA TYR A 175 -13.20 -4.46 -13.16
C TYR A 175 -14.27 -3.36 -13.02
N LEU A 176 -15.12 -3.44 -12.03
CA LEU A 176 -15.87 -2.27 -11.62
C LEU A 176 -15.00 -1.49 -10.62
N ASN A 177 -14.28 -0.51 -11.13
CA ASN A 177 -13.63 0.53 -10.35
C ASN A 177 -14.61 1.00 -9.25
N ASN A 178 -14.17 1.03 -7.98
CA ASN A 178 -15.00 1.40 -6.83
C ASN A 178 -15.83 2.68 -7.06
N ASN A 179 -15.32 3.61 -7.86
CA ASN A 179 -16.04 4.83 -8.23
C ASN A 179 -17.25 4.57 -9.14
N GLN A 180 -17.20 3.59 -10.03
CA GLN A 180 -18.37 3.25 -10.86
C GLN A 180 -19.46 2.55 -10.05
N PHE A 181 -19.08 1.71 -9.09
CA PHE A 181 -20.03 1.07 -8.19
C PHE A 181 -20.78 2.10 -7.32
N VAL A 182 -20.04 3.08 -6.76
CA VAL A 182 -20.63 4.17 -5.97
C VAL A 182 -21.56 5.04 -6.80
N VAL A 183 -21.16 5.40 -8.03
CA VAL A 183 -21.99 6.20 -8.95
C VAL A 183 -23.26 5.44 -9.36
N THR A 184 -23.16 4.16 -9.65
CA THR A 184 -24.30 3.32 -10.01
C THR A 184 -25.26 3.16 -8.83
N LEU A 185 -24.76 2.98 -7.62
CA LEU A 185 -25.56 2.89 -6.41
C LEU A 185 -26.29 4.20 -6.12
N LEU A 186 -25.64 5.34 -6.30
CA LEU A 186 -26.21 6.68 -6.14
C LEU A 186 -27.36 6.93 -7.16
N LEU A 187 -27.19 6.50 -8.41
CA LEU A 187 -28.21 6.58 -9.45
C LEU A 187 -29.43 5.72 -9.11
N ILE A 188 -29.23 4.50 -8.63
CA ILE A 188 -30.34 3.61 -8.22
C ILE A 188 -31.14 4.23 -7.06
N VAL A 189 -30.43 4.79 -6.06
CA VAL A 189 -31.06 5.41 -4.90
C VAL A 189 -31.87 6.66 -5.29
N THR A 190 -31.36 7.49 -6.19
CA THR A 190 -32.07 8.68 -6.68
C THR A 190 -33.33 8.27 -7.44
N VAL A 191 -33.31 7.24 -8.26
CA VAL A 191 -34.49 6.72 -8.96
C VAL A 191 -35.51 6.20 -7.97
N ILE A 192 -35.13 5.45 -6.96
CA ILE A 192 -36.04 4.93 -5.92
C ILE A 192 -36.68 6.07 -5.12
N VAL A 193 -35.93 7.11 -4.77
CA VAL A 193 -36.44 8.27 -4.03
C VAL A 193 -37.49 9.03 -4.87
N VAL A 194 -37.22 9.22 -6.15
CA VAL A 194 -38.16 9.89 -7.06
C VAL A 194 -39.50 9.09 -7.21
N PHE A 195 -39.43 7.76 -7.25
CA PHE A 195 -40.61 6.89 -7.34
C PHE A 195 -41.42 6.83 -6.04
N ILE A 196 -40.86 7.12 -4.88
CA ILE A 196 -41.56 7.08 -3.57
C ILE A 196 -42.19 8.43 -3.23
N ILE A 197 -41.71 9.53 -3.78
CA ILE A 197 -42.15 10.90 -3.47
C ILE A 197 -43.13 11.43 -4.53
N GLY A 198 -43.13 10.90 -5.74
CA GLY A 198 -44.09 11.20 -6.80
C GLY A 198 -45.32 10.31 -6.71
#